data_5e15b54fc295341ba21e2b5c9c260d30
#
_entry.id   5e15b54fc295341ba21e2b5c9c260d30
#
_cell.length_a   1.000
_cell.length_b   1.000
_cell.length_c   1.000
_cell.angle_alpha   90.00
_cell.angle_beta   90.00
_cell.angle_gamma   90.00
#
_symmetry.space_group_name_H-M   'P 1'
#
loop_
_entity.id
_entity.type
_entity.pdbx_description
1 polymer ?
#
loop_
_entity_poly.entity_id
_entity_poly.type
_entity_poly.pdbx_seq_one_letter_code
_entity_poly.pdbx_strand_id
1 'polypeptide(L)'
;MGTNVSMMADSTSRWAEALREISGRLAEMPGDSGYPAYLATKLAQFYERAGKVTCLGSPDRTGSVTIVGAVSPPGGDFADPVTTSTLSIVQVFWGLDKKLAQKKHFPSVNWTISTSNYERQLDPYFNQFDKQFSYLRQRIKEVLHEEVELNEIVQLVGKDSLS
;
A
#
# COMPACT_ATOMS: atom_id res chain seq x y z
N MET A 1 -24.21 -5.77 -9.44
CA MET A 1 -24.21 -6.33 -10.78
C MET A 1 -23.42 -7.64 -10.87
N GLY A 2 -22.62 -8.02 -9.91
CA GLY A 2 -21.84 -9.28 -9.91
C GLY A 2 -20.56 -9.22 -10.74
N THR A 3 -20.03 -8.04 -10.97
CA THR A 3 -18.73 -7.84 -11.66
C THR A 3 -17.62 -7.57 -10.65
N ASN A 4 -16.39 -7.90 -11.03
CA ASN A 4 -15.19 -7.52 -10.29
C ASN A 4 -14.63 -6.25 -10.94
N VAL A 5 -14.47 -5.20 -10.15
CA VAL A 5 -14.01 -3.88 -10.62
C VAL A 5 -12.75 -3.48 -9.87
N SER A 6 -11.75 -3.03 -10.60
CA SER A 6 -10.55 -2.41 -10.02
C SER A 6 -10.56 -0.92 -10.35
N MET A 7 -10.41 -0.09 -9.33
CA MET A 7 -10.30 1.36 -9.45
C MET A 7 -8.89 1.78 -9.03
N MET A 8 -8.24 2.55 -9.87
CA MET A 8 -6.92 3.14 -9.58
C MET A 8 -7.08 4.65 -9.44
N ALA A 9 -6.70 5.19 -8.28
CA ALA A 9 -6.77 6.61 -7.96
C ALA A 9 -5.36 7.20 -7.88
N ASP A 10 -5.00 8.02 -8.85
CA ASP A 10 -3.74 8.75 -8.90
C ASP A 10 -4.02 10.26 -8.95
N SER A 11 -3.75 10.99 -7.88
CA SER A 11 -3.30 10.52 -6.57
C SER A 11 -4.27 11.04 -5.49
N THR A 12 -4.44 10.27 -4.43
CA THR A 12 -5.29 10.68 -3.29
C THR A 12 -4.71 11.87 -2.52
N SER A 13 -3.39 12.14 -2.64
CA SER A 13 -2.74 13.33 -2.08
C SER A 13 -3.35 14.62 -2.63
N ARG A 14 -3.65 14.69 -3.92
CA ARG A 14 -4.29 15.88 -4.54
C ARG A 14 -5.72 16.06 -4.08
N TRP A 15 -6.44 14.98 -3.88
CA TRP A 15 -7.76 15.03 -3.29
C TRP A 15 -7.71 15.59 -1.84
N ALA A 16 -6.72 15.16 -1.05
CA ALA A 16 -6.54 15.67 0.31
C ALA A 16 -6.15 17.16 0.32
N GLU A 17 -5.30 17.61 -0.61
CA GLU A 17 -5.00 19.05 -0.78
C GLU A 17 -6.26 19.86 -1.09
N ALA A 18 -7.10 19.39 -2.00
CA ALA A 18 -8.37 20.04 -2.31
C ALA A 18 -9.30 20.09 -1.10
N LEU A 19 -9.35 19.02 -0.30
CA LEU A 19 -10.13 18.98 0.94
C LEU A 19 -9.62 20.02 1.96
N ARG A 20 -8.31 20.17 2.09
CA ARG A 20 -7.68 21.19 2.94
C ARG A 20 -8.05 22.61 2.49
N GLU A 21 -8.01 22.86 1.19
CA GLU A 21 -8.39 24.17 0.64
C GLU A 21 -9.86 24.49 0.89
N ILE A 22 -10.76 23.53 0.68
CA ILE A 22 -12.20 23.71 0.92
C ILE A 22 -12.47 24.00 2.39
N SER A 23 -11.89 23.23 3.32
CA SER A 23 -12.07 23.42 4.75
C SER A 23 -11.53 24.79 5.21
N GLY A 24 -10.41 25.24 4.63
CA GLY A 24 -9.86 26.58 4.89
C GLY A 24 -10.77 27.70 4.42
N ARG A 25 -11.40 27.56 3.26
CA ARG A 25 -12.38 28.53 2.74
C ARG A 25 -13.67 28.56 3.57
N LEU A 26 -14.05 27.45 4.17
CA LEU A 26 -15.20 27.36 5.07
C LEU A 26 -14.88 27.81 6.50
N ALA A 27 -13.63 28.25 6.75
CA ALA A 27 -13.15 28.68 8.06
C ALA A 27 -13.30 27.58 9.15
N GLU A 28 -13.19 26.31 8.76
CA GLU A 28 -13.18 25.21 9.71
C GLU A 28 -11.86 25.21 10.50
N MET A 29 -11.91 24.71 11.75
CA MET A 29 -10.72 24.63 12.59
C MET A 29 -9.69 23.65 11.96
N PRO A 30 -8.47 24.12 11.64
CA PRO A 30 -7.45 23.28 11.07
C PRO A 30 -6.89 22.27 12.09
N GLY A 31 -6.66 21.04 11.65
CA GLY A 31 -5.88 20.04 12.36
C GLY A 31 -4.41 20.06 11.95
N ASP A 32 -3.75 18.90 12.01
CA ASP A 32 -2.34 18.76 11.67
C ASP A 32 -2.03 19.20 10.23
N SER A 33 -0.99 19.99 10.07
CA SER A 33 -0.53 20.51 8.77
C SER A 33 -1.61 21.26 7.97
N GLY A 34 -2.62 21.80 8.66
CA GLY A 34 -3.72 22.53 8.04
C GLY A 34 -4.80 21.66 7.39
N TYR A 35 -4.74 20.35 7.54
CA TYR A 35 -5.83 19.47 7.13
C TYR A 35 -7.00 19.51 8.10
N PRO A 36 -8.24 19.24 7.63
CA PRO A 36 -9.37 19.14 8.53
C PRO A 36 -9.24 17.96 9.48
N ALA A 37 -9.73 18.07 10.70
CA ALA A 37 -9.69 17.01 11.72
C ALA A 37 -10.35 15.69 11.24
N TYR A 38 -11.29 15.77 10.30
CA TYR A 38 -11.98 14.61 9.73
C TYR A 38 -11.29 13.98 8.51
N LEU A 39 -10.04 14.35 8.20
CA LEU A 39 -9.29 13.78 7.06
C LEU A 39 -9.24 12.25 7.12
N ALA A 40 -8.84 11.69 8.25
CA ALA A 40 -8.76 10.23 8.43
C ALA A 40 -10.12 9.56 8.21
N THR A 41 -11.20 10.14 8.73
CA THR A 41 -12.56 9.61 8.54
C THR A 41 -12.97 9.62 7.07
N LYS A 42 -12.64 10.68 6.32
CA LYS A 42 -12.94 10.76 4.89
C LYS A 42 -12.13 9.74 4.07
N LEU A 43 -10.87 9.55 4.41
CA LEU A 43 -10.03 8.51 3.79
C LEU A 43 -10.58 7.11 4.09
N ALA A 44 -10.94 6.82 5.34
CA ALA A 44 -11.55 5.55 5.72
C ALA A 44 -12.84 5.28 4.92
N GLN A 45 -13.75 6.25 4.86
CA GLN A 45 -14.99 6.14 4.07
C GLN A 45 -14.75 5.85 2.59
N PHE A 46 -13.63 6.35 2.04
CA PHE A 46 -13.25 6.07 0.66
C PHE A 46 -12.75 4.63 0.49
N TYR A 47 -11.77 4.21 1.29
CA TYR A 47 -11.15 2.89 1.17
C TYR A 47 -12.05 1.74 1.63
N GLU A 48 -12.93 1.96 2.59
CA GLU A 48 -13.91 0.97 3.09
C GLU A 48 -14.97 0.57 2.05
N ARG A 49 -15.06 1.28 0.94
CA ARG A 49 -15.89 0.88 -0.22
C ARG A 49 -15.32 -0.31 -0.98
N ALA A 50 -14.04 -0.64 -0.79
CA ALA A 50 -13.43 -1.83 -1.32
C ALA A 50 -13.93 -3.07 -0.56
N GLY A 51 -14.19 -4.15 -1.29
CA GLY A 51 -14.61 -5.40 -0.68
C GLY A 51 -15.25 -6.35 -1.66
N LYS A 52 -15.48 -7.59 -1.21
CA LYS A 52 -16.21 -8.63 -1.94
C LYS A 52 -17.55 -8.86 -1.24
N VAL A 53 -18.62 -8.80 -1.99
CA VAL A 53 -19.99 -8.88 -1.46
C VAL A 53 -20.86 -9.82 -2.28
N THR A 54 -21.86 -10.39 -1.63
CA THR A 54 -23.00 -11.00 -2.33
C THR A 54 -23.97 -9.92 -2.77
N CYS A 55 -24.25 -9.85 -4.05
CA CYS A 55 -25.11 -8.82 -4.63
C CYS A 55 -26.57 -9.04 -4.24
N LEU A 56 -27.31 -7.95 -4.12
CA LEU A 56 -28.76 -7.99 -3.94
C LEU A 56 -29.48 -8.52 -5.21
N GLY A 57 -30.56 -9.21 -5.00
CA GLY A 57 -31.41 -9.73 -6.09
C GLY A 57 -31.08 -11.18 -6.49
N SER A 58 -31.84 -11.70 -7.45
CA SER A 58 -31.76 -13.08 -7.94
C SER A 58 -31.24 -13.08 -9.40
N PRO A 59 -30.48 -14.10 -9.84
CA PRO A 59 -29.88 -15.19 -9.04
C PRO A 59 -28.73 -14.70 -8.13
N ASP A 60 -28.35 -15.52 -7.17
CA ASP A 60 -27.19 -15.24 -6.28
C ASP A 60 -25.94 -15.06 -7.08
N ARG A 61 -25.27 -13.95 -6.85
CA ARG A 61 -24.00 -13.59 -7.50
C ARG A 61 -23.11 -12.78 -6.58
N THR A 62 -21.83 -12.90 -6.76
CA THR A 62 -20.83 -12.12 -6.01
C THR A 62 -20.17 -11.10 -6.90
N GLY A 63 -19.81 -9.96 -6.32
CA GLY A 63 -19.03 -8.94 -6.98
C GLY A 63 -17.96 -8.38 -6.04
N SER A 64 -16.96 -7.74 -6.60
CA SER A 64 -15.92 -7.11 -5.79
C SER A 64 -15.50 -5.75 -6.32
N VAL A 65 -15.07 -4.87 -5.41
CA VAL A 65 -14.41 -3.62 -5.72
C VAL A 65 -13.04 -3.64 -5.08
N THR A 66 -12.02 -3.43 -5.90
CA THR A 66 -10.63 -3.25 -5.45
C THR A 66 -10.22 -1.81 -5.67
N ILE A 67 -9.68 -1.16 -4.65
CA ILE A 67 -9.21 0.22 -4.74
C ILE A 67 -7.68 0.23 -4.58
N VAL A 68 -6.99 0.79 -5.56
CA VAL A 68 -5.55 1.06 -5.52
C VAL A 68 -5.38 2.57 -5.51
N GLY A 69 -4.97 3.12 -4.36
CA GLY A 69 -4.72 4.55 -4.20
C GLY A 69 -3.23 4.85 -4.22
N ALA A 70 -2.81 5.77 -5.09
CA ALA A 70 -1.45 6.30 -5.07
C ALA A 70 -1.38 7.47 -4.08
N VAL A 71 -0.35 7.48 -3.23
CA VAL A 71 -0.04 8.55 -2.30
C VAL A 71 1.37 9.04 -2.60
N SER A 72 1.52 10.35 -2.74
CA SER A 72 2.82 10.99 -2.99
C SER A 72 3.18 11.89 -1.81
N PRO A 73 3.85 11.35 -0.77
CA PRO A 73 4.23 12.15 0.39
C PRO A 73 5.23 13.23 -0.01
N PRO A 74 5.05 14.49 0.45
CA PRO A 74 5.96 15.58 0.16
C PRO A 74 7.38 15.25 0.66
N GLY A 75 8.38 15.41 -0.21
CA GLY A 75 9.76 15.07 0.13
C GLY A 75 10.06 13.58 0.41
N GLY A 76 9.09 12.69 0.22
CA GLY A 76 9.21 11.28 0.58
C GLY A 76 9.04 11.00 2.07
N ASP A 77 8.51 11.96 2.83
CA ASP A 77 8.30 11.83 4.27
C ASP A 77 6.98 11.09 4.58
N PHE A 78 7.09 9.90 5.14
CA PHE A 78 5.96 9.08 5.55
C PHE A 78 5.24 9.59 6.81
N ALA A 79 5.80 10.59 7.50
CA ALA A 79 5.15 11.25 8.64
C ALA A 79 4.07 12.26 8.21
N ASP A 80 3.93 12.53 6.91
CA ASP A 80 2.83 13.33 6.37
C ASP A 80 1.45 12.82 6.82
N PRO A 81 0.54 13.69 7.29
CA PRO A 81 -0.76 13.26 7.83
C PRO A 81 -1.61 12.42 6.87
N VAL A 82 -1.57 12.73 5.56
CA VAL A 82 -2.32 11.96 4.56
C VAL A 82 -1.76 10.55 4.45
N THR A 83 -0.44 10.42 4.39
CA THR A 83 0.26 9.14 4.29
C THR A 83 0.03 8.29 5.54
N THR A 84 0.25 8.87 6.73
CA THR A 84 0.04 8.18 8.02
C THR A 84 -1.39 7.69 8.17
N SER A 85 -2.38 8.55 7.88
CA SER A 85 -3.79 8.18 7.94
C SER A 85 -4.13 7.08 6.94
N THR A 86 -3.58 7.14 5.72
CA THR A 86 -3.82 6.12 4.71
C THR A 86 -3.24 4.78 5.14
N LEU A 87 -1.99 4.75 5.62
CA LEU A 87 -1.32 3.53 6.09
C LEU A 87 -2.05 2.85 7.25
N SER A 88 -2.71 3.61 8.12
CA SER A 88 -3.50 3.06 9.22
C SER A 88 -4.82 2.39 8.78
N ILE A 89 -5.31 2.72 7.58
CA ILE A 89 -6.59 2.24 7.06
C ILE A 89 -6.41 1.07 6.09
N VAL A 90 -5.41 1.16 5.19
CA VAL A 90 -5.23 0.17 4.12
C VAL A 90 -4.66 -1.15 4.64
N GLN A 91 -5.06 -2.25 4.00
CA GLN A 91 -4.60 -3.59 4.37
C GLN A 91 -3.35 -4.03 3.60
N VAL A 92 -3.06 -3.39 2.47
CA VAL A 92 -1.91 -3.68 1.62
C VAL A 92 -1.17 -2.38 1.34
N PHE A 93 0.14 -2.42 1.49
CA PHE A 93 1.01 -1.29 1.20
C PHE A 93 2.14 -1.71 0.26
N TRP A 94 2.31 -0.98 -0.83
CA TRP A 94 3.44 -1.09 -1.75
C TRP A 94 4.29 0.16 -1.62
N GLY A 95 5.40 0.04 -0.92
CA GLY A 95 6.36 1.12 -0.79
C GLY A 95 7.24 1.25 -2.03
N LEU A 96 7.17 2.39 -2.71
CA LEU A 96 8.05 2.67 -3.85
C LEU A 96 9.35 3.31 -3.35
N ASP A 97 10.48 2.84 -3.88
CA ASP A 97 11.81 3.30 -3.52
C ASP A 97 12.51 3.98 -4.70
N LYS A 98 12.92 5.23 -4.47
CA LYS A 98 13.64 6.02 -5.46
C LYS A 98 15.01 5.42 -5.83
N LYS A 99 15.70 4.79 -4.88
CA LYS A 99 17.00 4.15 -5.12
C LYS A 99 16.86 2.97 -6.08
N LEU A 100 15.79 2.16 -5.94
CA LEU A 100 15.49 1.08 -6.87
C LEU A 100 15.19 1.61 -8.27
N ALA A 101 14.39 2.68 -8.38
CA ALA A 101 14.09 3.33 -9.65
C ALA A 101 15.36 3.89 -10.32
N GLN A 102 16.28 4.48 -9.57
CA GLN A 102 17.58 4.95 -10.08
C GLN A 102 18.46 3.81 -10.60
N LYS A 103 18.39 2.63 -9.99
CA LYS A 103 19.03 1.40 -10.50
C LYS A 103 18.30 0.79 -11.69
N LYS A 104 17.25 1.44 -12.20
CA LYS A 104 16.39 0.94 -13.29
C LYS A 104 15.67 -0.39 -12.95
N HIS A 105 15.45 -0.64 -11.68
CA HIS A 105 14.64 -1.76 -11.20
C HIS A 105 13.16 -1.34 -11.17
N PHE A 106 12.34 -1.95 -12.01
CA PHE A 106 10.92 -1.67 -12.13
C PHE A 106 10.10 -2.97 -12.12
N PRO A 107 8.95 -3.00 -11.41
CA PRO A 107 8.45 -1.93 -10.54
C PRO A 107 9.39 -1.70 -9.34
N SER A 108 9.55 -0.42 -8.95
CA SER A 108 10.48 -0.02 -7.87
C SER A 108 9.89 -0.27 -6.47
N VAL A 109 9.24 -1.41 -6.29
CA VAL A 109 8.63 -1.80 -5.03
C VAL A 109 9.69 -2.31 -4.06
N ASN A 110 9.80 -1.66 -2.92
CA ASN A 110 10.71 -2.08 -1.86
C ASN A 110 10.06 -3.22 -1.06
N TRP A 111 10.66 -4.40 -1.13
CA TRP A 111 10.17 -5.62 -0.49
C TRP A 111 10.35 -5.65 1.04
N THR A 112 11.22 -4.80 1.61
CA THR A 112 11.43 -4.75 3.07
C THR A 112 10.35 -3.98 3.80
N ILE A 113 9.76 -2.95 3.16
CA ILE A 113 8.73 -2.10 3.76
C ILE A 113 7.32 -2.39 3.25
N SER A 114 7.20 -3.11 2.14
CA SER A 114 5.90 -3.48 1.58
C SER A 114 5.25 -4.60 2.37
N THR A 115 3.96 -4.45 2.68
CA THR A 115 3.23 -5.36 3.56
C THR A 115 1.84 -5.70 3.04
N SER A 116 1.33 -6.86 3.47
CA SER A 116 -0.06 -7.27 3.23
C SER A 116 -0.61 -7.98 4.47
N ASN A 117 -1.74 -7.50 4.96
CA ASN A 117 -2.46 -8.14 6.07
C ASN A 117 -3.36 -9.31 5.62
N TYR A 118 -3.45 -9.54 4.31
CA TYR A 118 -4.27 -10.62 3.74
C TYR A 118 -3.56 -11.97 3.64
N GLU A 119 -2.29 -12.08 4.01
CA GLU A 119 -1.48 -13.28 3.82
C GLU A 119 -2.18 -14.53 4.36
N ARG A 120 -2.60 -14.50 5.63
CA ARG A 120 -3.27 -15.64 6.29
C ARG A 120 -4.64 -15.98 5.68
N GLN A 121 -5.37 -14.96 5.24
CA GLN A 121 -6.70 -15.15 4.64
C GLN A 121 -6.62 -15.77 3.24
N LEU A 122 -5.52 -15.51 2.53
CA LEU A 122 -5.29 -16.00 1.17
C LEU A 122 -4.57 -17.35 1.12
N ASP A 123 -3.97 -17.82 2.21
CA ASP A 123 -3.28 -19.11 2.26
C ASP A 123 -4.13 -20.29 1.78
N PRO A 124 -5.43 -20.43 2.15
CA PRO A 124 -6.26 -21.51 1.64
C PRO A 124 -6.45 -21.45 0.11
N TYR A 125 -6.50 -20.25 -0.45
CA TYR A 125 -6.61 -20.02 -1.89
C TYR A 125 -5.31 -20.41 -2.60
N PHE A 126 -4.18 -19.95 -2.12
CA PHE A 126 -2.88 -20.27 -2.72
C PHE A 126 -2.51 -21.75 -2.63
N ASN A 127 -2.87 -22.41 -1.54
CA ASN A 127 -2.67 -23.84 -1.35
C ASN A 127 -3.50 -24.72 -2.32
N GLN A 128 -4.53 -24.17 -2.96
CA GLN A 128 -5.26 -24.84 -4.04
C GLN A 128 -4.45 -24.90 -5.34
N PHE A 129 -3.57 -23.91 -5.58
CA PHE A 129 -2.69 -23.90 -6.76
C PHE A 129 -1.45 -24.77 -6.53
N ASP A 130 -0.75 -24.53 -5.44
CA ASP A 130 0.44 -25.29 -5.06
C ASP A 130 0.59 -25.29 -3.54
N LYS A 131 0.73 -26.49 -2.97
CA LYS A 131 0.96 -26.67 -1.52
C LYS A 131 2.26 -26.02 -1.03
N GLN A 132 3.22 -25.83 -1.94
CA GLN A 132 4.51 -25.20 -1.63
C GLN A 132 4.47 -23.66 -1.76
N PHE A 133 3.37 -23.07 -2.25
CA PHE A 133 3.30 -21.63 -2.53
C PHE A 133 3.69 -20.77 -1.34
N SER A 134 3.10 -21.01 -0.19
CA SER A 134 3.36 -20.23 1.03
C SER A 134 4.80 -20.42 1.53
N TYR A 135 5.34 -21.63 1.42
CA TYR A 135 6.74 -21.92 1.75
C TYR A 135 7.71 -21.20 0.80
N LEU A 136 7.50 -21.28 -0.51
CA LEU A 136 8.33 -20.61 -1.50
C LEU A 136 8.30 -19.09 -1.36
N ARG A 137 7.13 -18.53 -1.09
CA ARG A 137 6.97 -17.09 -0.80
C ARG A 137 7.81 -16.68 0.42
N GLN A 138 7.75 -17.47 1.49
CA GLN A 138 8.54 -17.21 2.69
C GLN A 138 10.04 -17.29 2.40
N ARG A 139 10.47 -18.30 1.64
CA ARG A 139 11.88 -18.47 1.26
C ARG A 139 12.40 -17.33 0.40
N ILE A 140 11.58 -16.79 -0.51
CA ILE A 140 11.94 -15.60 -1.30
C ILE A 140 12.16 -14.39 -0.37
N LYS A 141 11.27 -14.17 0.61
CA LYS A 141 11.43 -13.07 1.57
C LYS A 141 12.74 -13.20 2.36
N GLU A 142 13.09 -14.40 2.82
CA GLU A 142 14.34 -14.66 3.54
C GLU A 142 15.57 -14.34 2.69
N VAL A 143 15.62 -14.85 1.45
CA VAL A 143 16.73 -14.58 0.53
C VAL A 143 16.88 -13.09 0.22
N LEU A 144 15.77 -12.38 0.02
CA LEU A 144 15.80 -10.95 -0.22
C LEU A 144 16.25 -10.15 1.02
N HIS A 145 15.97 -10.64 2.21
CA HIS A 145 16.43 -10.03 3.45
C HIS A 145 17.93 -10.24 3.65
N GLU A 146 18.41 -11.48 3.43
CA GLU A 146 19.85 -11.82 3.43
C GLU A 146 20.63 -10.96 2.41
N GLU A 147 20.05 -10.69 1.22
CA GLU A 147 20.67 -9.84 0.20
C GLU A 147 20.86 -8.39 0.70
N VAL A 148 19.89 -7.83 1.41
CA VAL A 148 20.00 -6.47 1.97
C VAL A 148 21.11 -6.42 3.02
N GLU A 149 21.15 -7.38 3.95
CA GLU A 149 22.19 -7.46 4.98
C GLU A 149 23.59 -7.61 4.37
N LEU A 150 23.73 -8.49 3.37
CA LEU A 150 25.00 -8.67 2.67
C LEU A 150 25.46 -7.40 1.93
N ASN A 151 24.53 -6.68 1.31
CA ASN A 151 24.86 -5.42 0.65
C ASN A 151 25.36 -4.35 1.63
N GLU A 152 24.80 -4.27 2.83
CA GLU A 152 25.29 -3.37 3.87
C GLU A 152 26.73 -3.74 4.29
N ILE A 153 27.03 -5.03 4.47
CA ILE A 153 28.37 -5.51 4.78
C ILE A 153 29.35 -5.17 3.64
N VAL A 154 28.96 -5.43 2.38
CA VAL A 154 29.77 -5.11 1.19
C VAL A 154 30.10 -3.62 1.10
N GLN A 155 29.17 -2.74 1.46
CA GLN A 155 29.40 -1.30 1.47
C GLN A 155 30.41 -0.87 2.54
N LEU A 156 30.49 -1.59 3.67
CA LEU A 156 31.38 -1.28 4.78
C LEU A 156 32.79 -1.84 4.58
N VAL A 157 32.92 -3.07 4.06
CA VAL A 157 34.19 -3.80 4.03
C VAL A 157 34.77 -3.96 2.62
N GLY A 158 34.00 -3.69 1.58
CA GLY A 158 34.38 -3.90 0.18
C GLY A 158 34.10 -5.33 -0.28
N LYS A 159 33.95 -5.51 -1.60
CA LYS A 159 33.66 -6.82 -2.21
C LYS A 159 34.78 -7.85 -2.03
N ASP A 160 36.02 -7.39 -1.99
CA ASP A 160 37.22 -8.24 -1.94
C ASP A 160 37.42 -8.90 -0.56
N SER A 161 36.67 -8.49 0.45
CA SER A 161 36.72 -9.04 1.81
C SER A 161 35.69 -10.15 2.07
N LEU A 162 34.84 -10.44 1.09
CA LEU A 162 33.88 -11.54 1.15
C LEU A 162 34.50 -12.74 0.44
N SER A 163 35.04 -13.66 1.20
CA SER A 163 35.52 -14.97 0.73
C SER A 163 34.40 -16.01 0.73
#